data_fce08d68230af87deac807a32654f23c
#
_entry.id   fce08d68230af87deac807a32654f23c
#
_cell.length_a   1.000
_cell.length_b   1.000
_cell.length_c   1.000
_cell.angle_alpha   90.00
_cell.angle_beta   90.00
_cell.angle_gamma   90.00
#
_symmetry.space_group_name_H-M   'P 1'
#
loop_
_entity.id
_entity.type
_entity.pdbx_description
1 polymer ?
#
loop_
_entity_poly.entity_id
_entity_poly.type
_entity_poly.pdbx_seq_one_letter_code
_entity_poly.pdbx_strand_id
1 'polypeptide(L)'
;MRERTRSDGETKMVNIGNEWDNLLADQFRSEYYRKLRAFLVDEYNRYNVYPPADCIFNALKYTPYSKVKAVLLGQDPYHGPGQAHGLCFSVKRGVMPPPSLKNIFTEIHSDLGIDFDMSVGELTDWARQG
;
A
#
# COMPACT_ATOMS: atom_id res chain seq x y z
N MET A 1 -26.52 -29.79 -15.88
CA MET A 1 -27.05 -28.94 -14.83
C MET A 1 -26.11 -29.07 -13.64
N ARG A 2 -25.12 -28.17 -13.49
CA ARG A 2 -24.18 -28.18 -12.38
C ARG A 2 -24.56 -27.05 -11.44
N GLU A 3 -25.07 -27.42 -10.30
CA GLU A 3 -25.31 -26.51 -9.17
C GLU A 3 -24.00 -25.88 -8.75
N ARG A 4 -23.94 -24.54 -8.88
CA ARG A 4 -22.92 -23.74 -8.19
C ARG A 4 -23.40 -23.56 -6.77
N THR A 5 -22.95 -24.39 -5.86
CA THR A 5 -23.05 -24.13 -4.43
C THR A 5 -22.37 -22.80 -4.13
N ARG A 6 -23.17 -21.82 -3.77
CA ARG A 6 -22.71 -20.60 -3.11
C ARG A 6 -22.21 -21.03 -1.75
N SER A 7 -20.90 -21.08 -1.58
CA SER A 7 -20.31 -21.16 -0.25
C SER A 7 -20.50 -19.82 0.42
N ASP A 8 -21.21 -19.86 1.53
CA ASP A 8 -21.49 -18.75 2.41
C ASP A 8 -20.24 -17.97 2.78
N GLY A 9 -20.39 -16.64 2.86
CA GLY A 9 -19.36 -15.66 3.01
C GLY A 9 -18.51 -15.78 4.27
N GLU A 10 -17.55 -16.64 4.28
CA GLU A 10 -16.38 -16.45 5.13
C GLU A 10 -15.66 -15.18 4.66
N THR A 11 -15.81 -14.14 5.46
CA THR A 11 -15.11 -12.88 5.26
C THR A 11 -13.62 -13.18 5.30
N LYS A 12 -12.98 -13.30 4.13
CA LYS A 12 -11.56 -13.58 4.02
C LYS A 12 -10.80 -12.57 4.90
N MET A 13 -10.23 -13.05 6.00
CA MET A 13 -9.51 -12.22 6.94
C MET A 13 -8.31 -11.58 6.25
N VAL A 14 -7.98 -10.35 6.65
CA VAL A 14 -6.74 -9.70 6.21
C VAL A 14 -5.57 -10.56 6.66
N ASN A 15 -4.64 -10.81 5.76
CA ASN A 15 -3.40 -11.52 6.04
C ASN A 15 -2.22 -10.67 5.52
N ILE A 16 -1.54 -9.98 6.43
CA ILE A 16 -0.35 -9.19 6.14
C ILE A 16 0.87 -10.11 6.09
N GLY A 17 0.88 -11.16 6.91
CA GLY A 17 1.91 -12.18 6.96
C GLY A 17 3.05 -11.90 7.95
N ASN A 18 2.83 -11.02 8.91
CA ASN A 18 3.79 -10.71 9.97
C ASN A 18 3.09 -10.24 11.26
N GLU A 19 3.84 -9.63 12.19
CA GLU A 19 3.35 -9.19 13.50
C GLU A 19 2.12 -8.26 13.45
N TRP A 20 1.95 -7.52 12.36
CA TRP A 20 0.80 -6.64 12.15
C TRP A 20 -0.54 -7.38 12.19
N ASP A 21 -0.58 -8.65 11.80
CA ASP A 21 -1.81 -9.45 11.85
C ASP A 21 -2.36 -9.55 13.28
N ASN A 22 -1.49 -9.75 14.25
CA ASN A 22 -1.89 -9.80 15.66
C ASN A 22 -2.19 -8.41 16.23
N LEU A 23 -1.35 -7.43 15.93
CA LEU A 23 -1.49 -6.06 16.46
C LEU A 23 -2.76 -5.38 15.96
N LEU A 24 -3.17 -5.64 14.74
CA LEU A 24 -4.34 -5.04 14.10
C LEU A 24 -5.60 -5.93 14.12
N ALA A 25 -5.54 -7.10 14.75
CA ALA A 25 -6.63 -8.07 14.74
C ALA A 25 -7.96 -7.47 15.20
N ASP A 26 -7.95 -6.69 16.29
CA ASP A 26 -9.17 -6.06 16.82
C ASP A 26 -9.70 -4.97 15.89
N GLN A 27 -8.81 -4.25 15.20
CA GLN A 27 -9.19 -3.25 14.21
C GLN A 27 -9.90 -3.91 13.03
N PHE A 28 -9.36 -5.02 12.51
CA PHE A 28 -9.98 -5.76 11.40
C PHE A 28 -11.31 -6.42 11.76
N ARG A 29 -11.57 -6.68 13.05
CA ARG A 29 -12.85 -7.19 13.55
C ARG A 29 -13.86 -6.10 13.87
N SER A 30 -13.45 -4.85 13.93
CA SER A 30 -14.31 -3.72 14.30
C SER A 30 -15.44 -3.48 13.30
N GLU A 31 -16.51 -2.86 13.78
CA GLU A 31 -17.67 -2.54 12.92
C GLU A 31 -17.29 -1.51 11.84
N TYR A 32 -16.50 -0.50 12.19
CA TYR A 32 -16.09 0.50 11.20
C TYR A 32 -15.27 -0.12 10.06
N TYR A 33 -14.37 -1.08 10.38
CA TYR A 33 -13.58 -1.75 9.36
C TYR A 33 -14.44 -2.62 8.44
N ARG A 34 -15.42 -3.34 9.00
CA ARG A 34 -16.37 -4.12 8.20
C ARG A 34 -17.16 -3.25 7.23
N LYS A 35 -17.64 -2.08 7.70
CA LYS A 35 -18.32 -1.09 6.83
C LYS A 35 -17.40 -0.55 5.75
N LEU A 36 -16.18 -0.15 6.11
CA LEU A 36 -15.17 0.32 5.15
C LEU A 36 -14.84 -0.74 4.11
N ARG A 37 -14.64 -1.98 4.54
CA ARG A 37 -14.35 -3.09 3.62
C ARG A 37 -15.49 -3.35 2.65
N ALA A 38 -16.73 -3.35 3.12
CA ALA A 38 -17.90 -3.51 2.25
C ALA A 38 -17.99 -2.39 1.21
N PHE A 39 -17.77 -1.16 1.62
CA PHE A 39 -17.70 -0.01 0.72
C PHE A 39 -16.59 -0.18 -0.33
N LEU A 40 -15.37 -0.53 0.09
CA LEU A 40 -14.25 -0.73 -0.83
C LEU A 40 -14.51 -1.87 -1.84
N VAL A 41 -15.10 -2.98 -1.40
CA VAL A 41 -15.47 -4.08 -2.32
C VAL A 41 -16.41 -3.59 -3.42
N ASP A 42 -17.39 -2.77 -3.08
CA ASP A 42 -18.31 -2.18 -4.06
C ASP A 42 -17.57 -1.22 -5.00
N GLU A 43 -16.71 -0.35 -4.48
CA GLU A 43 -15.92 0.59 -5.27
C GLU A 43 -14.98 -0.14 -6.26
N TYR A 44 -14.24 -1.15 -5.81
CA TYR A 44 -13.35 -1.93 -6.67
C TYR A 44 -14.10 -2.73 -7.76
N ASN A 45 -15.36 -3.09 -7.51
CA ASN A 45 -16.19 -3.77 -8.51
C ASN A 45 -16.76 -2.82 -9.58
N ARG A 46 -16.94 -1.54 -9.24
CA ARG A 46 -17.56 -0.55 -10.13
C ARG A 46 -16.56 0.36 -10.84
N TYR A 47 -15.41 0.61 -10.22
CA TYR A 47 -14.46 1.62 -10.68
C TYR A 47 -13.04 1.07 -10.71
N ASN A 48 -12.17 1.78 -11.46
CA ASN A 48 -10.73 1.57 -11.36
C ASN A 48 -10.21 2.30 -10.10
N VAL A 49 -9.94 1.56 -9.04
CA VAL A 49 -9.43 2.09 -7.77
C VAL A 49 -7.93 1.80 -7.65
N TYR A 50 -7.19 2.77 -7.15
CA TYR A 50 -5.75 2.66 -6.91
C TYR A 50 -5.40 2.89 -5.44
N PRO A 51 -4.44 2.14 -4.89
CA PRO A 51 -3.69 1.03 -5.49
C PRO A 51 -4.59 -0.19 -5.75
N PRO A 52 -4.13 -1.19 -6.53
CA PRO A 52 -4.80 -2.50 -6.61
C PRO A 52 -5.04 -3.09 -5.22
N ALA A 53 -6.13 -3.83 -5.05
CA ALA A 53 -6.57 -4.30 -3.73
C ALA A 53 -5.52 -5.14 -2.98
N ASP A 54 -4.70 -5.90 -3.70
CA ASP A 54 -3.60 -6.71 -3.15
C ASP A 54 -2.40 -5.87 -2.67
N CYS A 55 -2.34 -4.60 -3.07
CA CYS A 55 -1.29 -3.66 -2.69
C CYS A 55 -1.64 -2.76 -1.50
N ILE A 56 -2.89 -2.75 -1.02
CA ILE A 56 -3.36 -1.81 0.03
C ILE A 56 -2.46 -1.85 1.27
N PHE A 57 -2.03 -3.05 1.69
CA PHE A 57 -1.24 -3.26 2.90
C PHE A 57 0.27 -3.43 2.64
N ASN A 58 0.77 -3.04 1.47
CA ASN A 58 2.18 -3.25 1.13
C ASN A 58 3.15 -2.58 2.12
N ALA A 59 2.83 -1.40 2.64
CA ALA A 59 3.66 -0.75 3.65
C ALA A 59 3.88 -1.66 4.87
N LEU A 60 2.82 -2.29 5.37
CA LEU A 60 2.88 -3.20 6.50
C LEU A 60 3.55 -4.53 6.16
N LYS A 61 3.37 -5.01 4.92
CA LYS A 61 4.02 -6.24 4.45
C LYS A 61 5.53 -6.10 4.35
N TYR A 62 6.02 -4.97 3.84
CA TYR A 62 7.45 -4.73 3.66
C TYR A 62 8.17 -4.35 4.96
N THR A 63 7.47 -3.75 5.91
CA THR A 63 8.05 -3.31 7.19
C THR A 63 7.30 -3.95 8.36
N PRO A 64 7.75 -5.09 8.89
CA PRO A 64 7.20 -5.66 10.12
C PRO A 64 7.26 -4.66 11.27
N TYR A 65 6.31 -4.74 12.21
CA TYR A 65 6.20 -3.76 13.31
C TYR A 65 7.51 -3.57 14.08
N SER A 66 8.19 -4.65 14.44
CA SER A 66 9.46 -4.61 15.17
C SER A 66 10.61 -3.98 14.40
N LYS A 67 10.46 -3.77 13.09
CA LYS A 67 11.47 -3.16 12.21
C LYS A 67 11.20 -1.70 11.88
N VAL A 68 10.03 -1.17 12.25
CA VAL A 68 9.65 0.21 11.96
C VAL A 68 10.60 1.18 12.68
N LYS A 69 11.20 2.09 11.91
CA LYS A 69 12.04 3.19 12.40
C LYS A 69 11.39 4.54 12.18
N ALA A 70 10.67 4.68 11.06
CA ALA A 70 9.95 5.91 10.72
C ALA A 70 8.63 5.58 10.04
N VAL A 71 7.63 6.46 10.22
CA VAL A 71 6.34 6.36 9.55
C VAL A 71 6.12 7.62 8.72
N LEU A 72 5.97 7.43 7.41
CA LEU A 72 5.66 8.50 6.48
C LEU A 72 4.19 8.42 6.10
N LEU A 73 3.45 9.48 6.45
CA LEU A 73 2.03 9.63 6.07
C LEU A 73 1.91 10.55 4.87
N GLY A 74 1.22 10.09 3.84
CA GLY A 74 0.79 10.91 2.71
C GLY A 74 -0.67 11.30 2.81
N GLN A 75 -1.12 12.11 1.86
CA GLN A 75 -2.51 12.56 1.81
C GLN A 75 -3.42 11.47 1.24
N ASP A 76 -3.17 11.05 0.02
CA ASP A 76 -3.93 10.07 -0.74
C ASP A 76 -3.04 9.35 -1.77
N PRO A 77 -3.47 8.18 -2.28
CA PRO A 77 -2.73 7.49 -3.33
C PRO A 77 -2.71 8.28 -4.65
N TYR A 78 -1.69 8.05 -5.46
CA TYR A 78 -1.70 8.53 -6.84
C TYR A 78 -2.92 7.99 -7.60
N HIS A 79 -3.51 8.82 -8.46
CA HIS A 79 -4.72 8.50 -9.22
C HIS A 79 -4.44 8.04 -10.66
N GLY A 80 -3.19 8.07 -11.10
CA GLY A 80 -2.80 7.61 -12.43
C GLY A 80 -2.69 6.08 -12.51
N PRO A 81 -3.02 5.48 -13.67
CA PRO A 81 -2.87 4.03 -13.87
C PRO A 81 -1.43 3.56 -13.62
N GLY A 82 -1.28 2.48 -12.85
CA GLY A 82 0.01 1.86 -12.58
C GLY A 82 0.93 2.62 -11.62
N GLN A 83 0.51 3.77 -11.06
CA GLN A 83 1.34 4.56 -10.15
C GLN A 83 1.30 4.01 -8.71
N ALA A 84 0.17 4.08 -8.03
CA ALA A 84 0.05 3.66 -6.64
C ALA A 84 0.22 2.14 -6.47
N HIS A 85 1.00 1.75 -5.47
CA HIS A 85 1.20 0.34 -5.12
C HIS A 85 1.33 0.08 -3.60
N GLY A 86 0.78 0.97 -2.78
CA GLY A 86 0.68 0.79 -1.33
C GLY A 86 1.83 1.34 -0.50
N LEU A 87 2.74 2.10 -1.10
CA LEU A 87 3.80 2.83 -0.42
C LEU A 87 3.70 4.32 -0.71
N CYS A 88 3.77 5.13 0.34
CA CYS A 88 3.68 6.58 0.24
C CYS A 88 4.74 7.15 -0.72
N PHE A 89 4.33 8.00 -1.66
CA PHE A 89 5.12 8.60 -2.73
C PHE A 89 5.75 7.64 -3.76
N SER A 90 5.75 6.35 -3.52
CA SER A 90 6.35 5.35 -4.40
C SER A 90 5.50 5.09 -5.64
N VAL A 91 6.15 4.83 -6.76
CA VAL A 91 5.54 4.29 -7.97
C VAL A 91 6.21 2.97 -8.34
N LYS A 92 5.54 2.15 -9.15
CA LYS A 92 6.12 0.90 -9.62
C LYS A 92 7.35 1.16 -10.47
N ARG A 93 8.28 0.20 -10.49
CA ARG A 93 9.44 0.24 -11.39
C ARG A 93 9.00 0.38 -12.84
N GLY A 94 9.67 1.26 -13.60
CA GLY A 94 9.32 1.60 -14.97
C GLY A 94 8.27 2.70 -15.12
N VAL A 95 7.66 3.14 -14.04
CA VAL A 95 6.79 4.32 -14.03
C VAL A 95 7.63 5.56 -13.69
N MET A 96 7.44 6.63 -14.45
CA MET A 96 8.14 7.88 -14.21
C MET A 96 7.80 8.46 -12.84
N PRO A 97 8.78 8.81 -12.02
CA PRO A 97 8.53 9.44 -10.72
C PRO A 97 7.71 10.73 -10.86
N PRO A 98 6.58 10.85 -10.14
CA PRO A 98 5.78 12.07 -10.13
C PRO A 98 6.55 13.28 -9.55
N PRO A 99 6.10 14.51 -9.80
CA PRO A 99 6.79 15.72 -9.35
C PRO A 99 7.08 15.77 -7.85
N SER A 100 6.16 15.32 -7.02
CA SER A 100 6.35 15.27 -5.56
C SER A 100 7.51 14.35 -5.16
N LEU A 101 7.63 13.19 -5.79
CA LEU A 101 8.74 12.27 -5.52
C LEU A 101 10.08 12.83 -6.05
N LYS A 102 10.06 13.47 -7.22
CA LYS A 102 11.25 14.16 -7.74
C LYS A 102 11.77 15.24 -6.79
N ASN A 103 10.87 15.99 -6.17
CA ASN A 103 11.24 16.99 -5.16
C ASN A 103 11.89 16.34 -3.94
N ILE A 104 11.38 15.21 -3.47
CA ILE A 104 12.01 14.44 -2.37
C ILE A 104 13.41 13.99 -2.76
N PHE A 105 13.59 13.43 -3.95
CA PHE A 105 14.91 13.01 -4.43
C PHE A 105 15.90 14.17 -4.54
N THR A 106 15.45 15.31 -5.07
CA THR A 106 16.27 16.51 -5.16
C THR A 106 16.73 16.99 -3.80
N GLU A 107 15.82 16.99 -2.81
CA GLU A 107 16.13 17.41 -1.44
C GLU A 107 17.15 16.46 -0.78
N ILE A 108 16.95 15.15 -0.90
CA ILE A 108 17.90 14.15 -0.36
C ILE A 108 19.28 14.33 -0.97
N HIS A 109 19.36 14.53 -2.29
CA HIS A 109 20.63 14.78 -2.96
C HIS A 109 21.31 16.08 -2.45
N SER A 110 20.53 17.14 -2.34
CA SER A 110 21.02 18.46 -1.88
C SER A 110 21.48 18.44 -0.43
N ASP A 111 20.75 17.78 0.45
CA ASP A 111 21.01 17.74 1.90
C ASP A 111 22.17 16.79 2.27
N LEU A 112 22.15 15.59 1.70
CA LEU A 112 23.06 14.51 2.07
C LEU A 112 24.23 14.30 1.11
N GLY A 113 24.22 14.93 -0.06
CA GLY A 113 25.23 14.73 -1.10
C GLY A 113 25.26 13.30 -1.67
N ILE A 114 24.15 12.57 -1.56
CA ILE A 114 24.03 11.18 -2.02
C ILE A 114 23.57 11.16 -3.46
N ASP A 115 24.34 10.48 -4.32
CA ASP A 115 23.93 10.20 -5.69
C ASP A 115 23.16 8.88 -5.75
N PHE A 116 22.00 8.89 -6.38
CA PHE A 116 21.18 7.71 -6.65
C PHE A 116 20.39 7.90 -7.95
N ASP A 117 19.87 6.80 -8.48
CA ASP A 117 19.10 6.85 -9.73
C ASP A 117 17.71 7.46 -9.49
N MET A 118 17.60 8.74 -9.77
CA MET A 118 16.33 9.50 -9.64
C MET A 118 15.26 9.10 -10.67
N SER A 119 15.58 8.24 -11.64
CA SER A 119 14.59 7.70 -12.60
C SER A 119 13.78 6.53 -12.02
N VAL A 120 14.26 5.90 -10.94
CA VAL A 120 13.61 4.79 -10.27
C VAL A 120 12.80 5.31 -9.09
N GLY A 121 11.46 5.34 -9.23
CA GLY A 121 10.55 5.83 -8.20
C GLY A 121 9.96 4.75 -7.30
N GLU A 122 10.42 3.51 -7.39
CA GLU A 122 9.98 2.42 -6.53
C GLU A 122 10.78 2.42 -5.22
N LEU A 123 10.09 2.64 -4.09
CA LEU A 123 10.68 2.85 -2.77
C LEU A 123 10.62 1.62 -1.85
N THR A 124 10.43 0.44 -2.41
CA THR A 124 10.34 -0.82 -1.62
C THR A 124 11.60 -1.04 -0.77
N ASP A 125 12.77 -0.70 -1.31
CA ASP A 125 14.03 -0.85 -0.56
C ASP A 125 14.12 0.12 0.63
N TRP A 126 13.50 1.30 0.53
CA TRP A 126 13.37 2.20 1.69
C TRP A 126 12.47 1.59 2.76
N ALA A 127 11.33 1.04 2.36
CA ALA A 127 10.40 0.40 3.28
C ALA A 127 11.03 -0.79 4.03
N ARG A 128 11.91 -1.54 3.37
CA ARG A 128 12.65 -2.66 3.99
C ARG A 128 13.69 -2.24 5.02
N GLN A 129 14.11 -0.99 5.00
CA GLN A 129 15.05 -0.44 5.96
C GLN A 129 14.38 0.01 7.28
N GLY A 130 13.07 0.04 7.31
CA GLY A 130 12.29 0.42 8.47
C GLY A 130 11.57 1.72 8.31
#